data_4d3ce551d92632a7750109387de79ca0
#
_entry.id   4d3ce551d92632a7750109387de79ca0
#
_cell.length_a   1.000
_cell.length_b   1.000
_cell.length_c   1.000
_cell.angle_alpha   90.00
_cell.angle_beta   90.00
_cell.angle_gamma   90.00
#
_symmetry.space_group_name_H-M   'P 1'
#
loop_
_entity.id
_entity.type
_entity.pdbx_description
1 polymer ?
#
loop_
_entity_poly.entity_id
_entity_poly.type
_entity_poly.pdbx_seq_one_letter_code
_entity_poly.pdbx_strand_id
1 'polypeptide(L)'
;MQLPEDFKRETRLVMGDERFNRFMGAFDEEPPVSIRLNPRRHIPHSTFHIPHSTFHIPQERIPWCEEGYYLAGRPQFTFDPLFHAGCYYVQEAASMFVTHIIRSVDAPTPKRALDLCAAPGGKSTALLSVLHDDCMLVSNEPISNRAQILLENITKWGYPNSMVTNNYPRDFRKAKLTFDLILCDVPCSGEGMFRKDPATIGEWSQQNVEKCWRLQREIVADAWECLAPGGLLIYSTCTFNLKENEENVRWILENFDAEALDIPTDPSWNITGSLLEGFTAPVYRFIPGITRSEGLFVCAIRKRGTRNEDTLTKEKLEKTRCLKVLDPSNLLPPSSILLPRINIDYPEALKYLRGEALILPADTPRGIVNITYKGIVLGPAKNIGNRANNLYPKAWRIKTTHLPAEEVKIIDIQ
;
A
#
# COMPACT_ATOMS: atom_id res chain seq x y z
N MET A 1 -3.44 -17.05 -21.92
CA MET A 1 -2.12 -16.91 -21.24
C MET A 1 -1.52 -18.28 -21.02
N GLN A 2 -0.20 -18.49 -21.29
CA GLN A 2 0.42 -19.82 -21.12
C GLN A 2 1.11 -19.90 -19.75
N LEU A 3 0.54 -20.67 -18.83
CA LEU A 3 1.08 -20.91 -17.49
C LEU A 3 1.95 -22.16 -17.46
N PRO A 4 3.00 -22.23 -16.58
CA PRO A 4 3.84 -23.43 -16.43
C PRO A 4 3.00 -24.66 -16.03
N GLU A 5 3.29 -25.81 -16.62
CA GLU A 5 2.54 -27.05 -16.36
C GLU A 5 2.67 -27.49 -14.89
N ASP A 6 3.85 -27.32 -14.31
CA ASP A 6 4.07 -27.64 -12.89
C ASP A 6 3.22 -26.75 -11.99
N PHE A 7 3.13 -25.43 -12.30
CA PHE A 7 2.23 -24.51 -11.57
C PHE A 7 0.76 -24.99 -11.64
N LYS A 8 0.27 -25.31 -12.85
CA LYS A 8 -1.12 -25.78 -13.03
C LYS A 8 -1.39 -27.08 -12.26
N ARG A 9 -0.44 -28.02 -12.31
CA ARG A 9 -0.57 -29.29 -11.59
C ARG A 9 -0.64 -29.09 -10.09
N GLU A 10 0.30 -28.33 -9.52
CA GLU A 10 0.37 -28.07 -8.08
C GLU A 10 -0.81 -27.25 -7.57
N THR A 11 -1.19 -26.20 -8.29
CA THR A 11 -2.34 -25.37 -7.94
C THR A 11 -3.65 -26.16 -7.97
N ARG A 12 -3.81 -27.08 -8.96
CA ARG A 12 -4.97 -27.97 -9.01
C ARG A 12 -5.03 -28.92 -7.82
N LEU A 13 -3.88 -29.49 -7.40
CA LEU A 13 -3.82 -30.35 -6.22
C LEU A 13 -4.22 -29.59 -4.94
N VAL A 14 -3.80 -28.35 -4.80
CA VAL A 14 -4.13 -27.48 -3.65
C VAL A 14 -5.59 -27.05 -3.66
N MET A 15 -6.11 -26.64 -4.80
CA MET A 15 -7.45 -26.05 -4.91
C MET A 15 -8.58 -27.06 -5.10
N GLY A 16 -8.27 -28.26 -5.61
CA GLY A 16 -9.25 -29.20 -6.14
C GLY A 16 -9.81 -28.75 -7.51
N ASP A 17 -10.44 -29.66 -8.24
CA ASP A 17 -10.83 -29.44 -9.65
C ASP A 17 -11.82 -28.27 -9.82
N GLU A 18 -12.86 -28.19 -8.99
CA GLU A 18 -13.91 -27.17 -9.15
C GLU A 18 -13.33 -25.75 -8.97
N ARG A 19 -12.60 -25.52 -7.86
CA ARG A 19 -12.00 -24.22 -7.56
C ARG A 19 -10.91 -23.88 -8.55
N PHE A 20 -10.11 -24.85 -8.96
CA PHE A 20 -9.08 -24.66 -9.97
C PHE A 20 -9.66 -24.24 -11.32
N ASN A 21 -10.77 -24.84 -11.76
CA ASN A 21 -11.41 -24.48 -13.03
C ASN A 21 -11.95 -23.03 -12.99
N ARG A 22 -12.53 -22.60 -11.87
CA ARG A 22 -12.94 -21.20 -11.67
C ARG A 22 -11.75 -20.24 -11.68
N PHE A 23 -10.68 -20.62 -10.98
CA PHE A 23 -9.42 -19.87 -10.96
C PHE A 23 -8.83 -19.72 -12.37
N MET A 24 -8.78 -20.80 -13.14
CA MET A 24 -8.28 -20.75 -14.53
C MET A 24 -9.15 -19.90 -15.44
N GLY A 25 -10.47 -19.93 -15.28
CA GLY A 25 -11.41 -19.07 -16.04
C GLY A 25 -11.13 -17.57 -15.84
N ALA A 26 -10.63 -17.17 -14.67
CA ALA A 26 -10.29 -15.77 -14.41
C ALA A 26 -9.13 -15.26 -15.29
N PHE A 27 -8.30 -16.12 -15.85
CA PHE A 27 -7.21 -15.71 -16.77
C PHE A 27 -7.70 -15.29 -18.16
N ASP A 28 -8.95 -15.59 -18.50
CA ASP A 28 -9.62 -15.15 -19.73
C ASP A 28 -10.40 -13.84 -19.53
N GLU A 29 -10.45 -13.32 -18.29
CA GLU A 29 -11.14 -12.09 -17.92
C GLU A 29 -10.14 -10.95 -17.65
N GLU A 30 -10.58 -9.71 -17.86
CA GLU A 30 -9.80 -8.53 -17.45
C GLU A 30 -9.66 -8.46 -15.93
N PRO A 31 -8.45 -8.16 -15.41
CA PRO A 31 -8.24 -7.97 -13.97
C PRO A 31 -9.12 -6.84 -13.41
N PRO A 32 -9.75 -7.00 -12.25
CA PRO A 32 -10.51 -5.92 -11.64
C PRO A 32 -9.59 -4.74 -11.30
N VAL A 33 -10.04 -3.55 -11.63
CA VAL A 33 -9.35 -2.31 -11.31
C VAL A 33 -10.00 -1.69 -10.09
N SER A 34 -9.18 -1.24 -9.14
CA SER A 34 -9.69 -0.62 -7.92
C SER A 34 -8.81 0.50 -7.40
N ILE A 35 -9.42 1.40 -6.64
CA ILE A 35 -8.77 2.53 -5.98
C ILE A 35 -9.16 2.56 -4.51
N ARG A 36 -8.30 3.16 -3.69
CA ARG A 36 -8.59 3.49 -2.30
C ARG A 36 -8.41 4.99 -2.09
N LEU A 37 -9.46 5.65 -1.60
CA LEU A 37 -9.46 7.07 -1.31
C LEU A 37 -8.55 7.40 -0.12
N ASN A 38 -7.97 8.60 -0.13
CA ASN A 38 -7.22 9.13 1.01
C ASN A 38 -8.15 9.93 1.92
N PRO A 39 -8.49 9.43 3.12
CA PRO A 39 -9.46 10.09 3.99
C PRO A 39 -8.99 11.45 4.53
N ARG A 40 -7.69 11.76 4.47
CA ARG A 40 -7.15 13.07 4.89
C ARG A 40 -7.04 14.12 3.79
N ARG A 41 -7.26 13.77 2.55
CA ARG A 41 -7.30 14.74 1.44
C ARG A 41 -8.68 15.38 1.37
N HIS A 42 -9.02 16.15 2.41
CA HIS A 42 -10.28 16.89 2.48
C HIS A 42 -10.30 18.05 1.47
N ILE A 43 -11.45 18.22 0.87
CA ILE A 43 -11.80 19.42 0.10
C ILE A 43 -12.02 20.58 1.09
N PRO A 44 -11.60 21.83 0.76
CA PRO A 44 -11.53 22.96 1.69
C PRO A 44 -12.84 23.45 2.33
N HIS A 45 -13.99 22.83 2.13
CA HIS A 45 -15.28 23.33 2.62
C HIS A 45 -16.22 22.30 3.26
N SER A 46 -15.77 21.11 3.63
CA SER A 46 -16.62 20.18 4.38
C SER A 46 -16.23 20.13 5.84
N THR A 47 -17.05 20.72 6.70
CA THR A 47 -17.11 20.39 8.13
C THR A 47 -17.30 18.90 8.32
N PHE A 48 -16.40 18.26 9.01
CA PHE A 48 -16.32 16.95 9.69
C PHE A 48 -17.38 15.85 9.44
N HIS A 49 -18.17 15.93 8.41
CA HIS A 49 -19.00 14.84 7.94
C HIS A 49 -18.74 14.71 6.45
N ILE A 50 -18.12 13.57 6.04
CA ILE A 50 -18.19 13.15 4.65
C ILE A 50 -19.62 12.64 4.43
N PRO A 51 -20.51 13.45 3.90
CA PRO A 51 -21.66 12.88 3.26
C PRO A 51 -21.09 12.13 2.06
N HIS A 52 -21.57 10.96 1.78
CA HIS A 52 -21.23 10.12 0.62
C HIS A 52 -21.40 10.82 -0.75
N SER A 53 -21.60 12.12 -0.78
CA SER A 53 -22.02 12.93 -1.93
C SER A 53 -20.94 13.78 -2.59
N THR A 54 -19.73 13.88 -2.04
CA THR A 54 -18.68 14.76 -2.60
C THR A 54 -17.83 14.10 -3.68
N PHE A 55 -17.80 12.77 -3.73
CA PHE A 55 -17.14 12.04 -4.80
C PHE A 55 -18.21 11.30 -5.61
N HIS A 56 -18.52 11.77 -6.78
CA HIS A 56 -19.31 11.01 -7.75
C HIS A 56 -18.44 9.88 -8.32
N ILE A 57 -18.23 8.83 -7.50
CA ILE A 57 -17.66 7.60 -8.00
C ILE A 57 -18.84 6.68 -8.35
N PRO A 58 -19.21 6.50 -9.62
CA PRO A 58 -20.32 5.62 -10.02
C PRO A 58 -19.87 4.16 -9.93
N GLN A 59 -19.59 3.62 -8.71
CA GLN A 59 -18.79 2.41 -8.60
C GLN A 59 -19.18 1.59 -7.37
N GLU A 60 -18.99 0.30 -7.49
CA GLU A 60 -19.22 -0.65 -6.42
C GLU A 60 -18.14 -0.56 -5.35
N ARG A 61 -18.55 -0.50 -4.09
CA ARG A 61 -17.61 -0.50 -2.95
C ARG A 61 -16.92 -1.85 -2.80
N ILE A 62 -15.66 -1.82 -2.36
CA ILE A 62 -14.97 -3.01 -1.91
C ILE A 62 -15.51 -3.38 -0.52
N PRO A 63 -16.11 -4.58 -0.34
CA PRO A 63 -16.87 -4.88 0.87
C PRO A 63 -16.06 -4.82 2.17
N TRP A 64 -14.75 -5.09 2.10
CA TRP A 64 -13.84 -5.10 3.26
C TRP A 64 -13.02 -3.82 3.41
N CYS A 65 -13.31 -2.75 2.64
CA CYS A 65 -12.59 -1.49 2.74
C CYS A 65 -13.52 -0.31 2.49
N GLU A 66 -13.77 0.49 3.51
CA GLU A 66 -14.71 1.63 3.44
C GLU A 66 -14.29 2.68 2.40
N GLU A 67 -12.99 2.89 2.23
CA GLU A 67 -12.43 3.83 1.25
C GLU A 67 -12.16 3.19 -0.11
N GLY A 68 -12.44 1.89 -0.26
CA GLY A 68 -12.14 1.10 -1.46
C GLY A 68 -13.28 1.07 -2.47
N TYR A 69 -12.94 1.21 -3.76
CA TYR A 69 -13.91 1.17 -4.86
C TYR A 69 -13.36 0.42 -6.06
N TYR A 70 -14.19 -0.42 -6.67
CA TYR A 70 -13.93 -0.99 -7.98
C TYR A 70 -14.22 0.03 -9.07
N LEU A 71 -13.47 0.01 -10.16
CA LEU A 71 -13.69 0.84 -11.34
C LEU A 71 -14.25 -0.02 -12.48
N ALA A 72 -15.08 0.59 -13.35
CA ALA A 72 -15.67 -0.10 -14.50
C ALA A 72 -14.63 -0.49 -15.58
N GLY A 73 -13.43 0.12 -15.54
CA GLY A 73 -12.33 -0.14 -16.46
C GLY A 73 -11.03 0.45 -15.94
N ARG A 74 -9.96 0.38 -16.74
CA ARG A 74 -8.65 0.92 -16.38
C ARG A 74 -8.41 2.27 -17.06
N PRO A 75 -8.66 3.40 -16.36
CA PRO A 75 -8.38 4.72 -16.90
C PRO A 75 -6.89 5.02 -16.92
N GLN A 76 -6.52 6.11 -17.60
CA GLN A 76 -5.14 6.57 -17.67
C GLN A 76 -4.77 7.40 -16.42
N PHE A 77 -4.61 6.76 -15.29
CA PHE A 77 -4.32 7.38 -13.97
C PHE A 77 -3.20 8.42 -14.01
N THR A 78 -2.19 8.23 -14.86
CA THR A 78 -1.04 9.14 -15.00
C THR A 78 -1.46 10.56 -15.33
N PHE A 79 -2.59 10.74 -15.99
CA PHE A 79 -3.08 12.06 -16.41
C PHE A 79 -4.12 12.65 -15.45
N ASP A 80 -4.42 12.00 -14.35
CA ASP A 80 -5.26 12.59 -13.31
C ASP A 80 -4.39 13.34 -12.29
N PRO A 81 -4.50 14.69 -12.20
CA PRO A 81 -3.73 15.47 -11.21
C PRO A 81 -4.02 15.05 -9.77
N LEU A 82 -5.23 14.56 -9.46
CA LEU A 82 -5.62 14.13 -8.13
C LEU A 82 -4.91 12.84 -7.69
N PHE A 83 -4.54 11.98 -8.64
CA PHE A 83 -3.65 10.84 -8.37
C PHE A 83 -2.26 11.32 -7.87
N HIS A 84 -1.68 12.31 -8.56
CA HIS A 84 -0.40 12.90 -8.19
C HIS A 84 -0.45 13.68 -6.88
N ALA A 85 -1.61 14.23 -6.55
CA ALA A 85 -1.87 14.91 -5.27
C ALA A 85 -2.08 13.94 -4.10
N GLY A 86 -2.12 12.62 -4.34
CA GLY A 86 -2.35 11.60 -3.33
C GLY A 86 -3.77 11.58 -2.77
N CYS A 87 -4.77 11.96 -3.58
CA CYS A 87 -6.19 11.88 -3.20
C CYS A 87 -6.70 10.44 -3.17
N TYR A 88 -6.10 9.56 -3.94
CA TYR A 88 -6.36 8.13 -3.94
C TYR A 88 -5.12 7.33 -4.33
N TYR A 89 -5.15 6.04 -4.04
CA TYR A 89 -4.14 5.06 -4.42
C TYR A 89 -4.76 4.01 -5.34
N VAL A 90 -4.11 3.69 -6.46
CA VAL A 90 -4.52 2.57 -7.32
C VAL A 90 -4.03 1.29 -6.65
N GLN A 91 -4.93 0.55 -6.04
CA GLN A 91 -4.60 -0.61 -5.22
C GLN A 91 -5.47 -1.80 -5.57
N GLU A 92 -4.89 -2.98 -5.56
CA GLU A 92 -5.58 -4.24 -5.70
C GLU A 92 -6.53 -4.47 -4.50
N ALA A 93 -7.74 -4.92 -4.77
CA ALA A 93 -8.82 -4.98 -3.79
C ALA A 93 -8.50 -5.83 -2.56
N ALA A 94 -7.96 -7.07 -2.74
CA ALA A 94 -7.62 -7.93 -1.61
C ALA A 94 -6.54 -7.30 -0.72
N SER A 95 -5.58 -6.56 -1.30
CA SER A 95 -4.53 -5.87 -0.54
C SER A 95 -5.07 -4.81 0.43
N MET A 96 -6.31 -4.34 0.24
CA MET A 96 -6.99 -3.44 1.16
C MET A 96 -7.54 -4.15 2.41
N PHE A 97 -7.58 -5.48 2.44
CA PHE A 97 -8.07 -6.26 3.59
C PHE A 97 -7.28 -6.00 4.87
N VAL A 98 -6.05 -5.52 4.77
CA VAL A 98 -5.27 -5.08 5.94
C VAL A 98 -5.99 -4.00 6.75
N THR A 99 -6.80 -3.15 6.11
CA THR A 99 -7.61 -2.12 6.82
C THR A 99 -8.71 -2.77 7.64
N HIS A 100 -9.34 -3.81 7.10
CA HIS A 100 -10.36 -4.59 7.80
C HIS A 100 -9.77 -5.31 9.00
N ILE A 101 -8.62 -5.95 8.86
CA ILE A 101 -7.92 -6.60 9.99
C ILE A 101 -7.73 -5.59 11.14
N ILE A 102 -7.15 -4.42 10.86
CA ILE A 102 -6.88 -3.41 11.91
C ILE A 102 -8.15 -2.92 12.59
N ARG A 103 -9.25 -2.76 11.85
CA ARG A 103 -10.54 -2.33 12.41
C ARG A 103 -11.25 -3.43 13.20
N SER A 104 -10.98 -4.71 12.89
CA SER A 104 -11.67 -5.86 13.49
C SER A 104 -10.95 -6.45 14.69
N VAL A 105 -9.65 -6.26 14.81
CA VAL A 105 -8.87 -6.84 15.92
C VAL A 105 -9.15 -6.07 17.21
N ASP A 106 -9.69 -6.81 18.20
CA ASP A 106 -9.79 -6.30 19.57
C ASP A 106 -8.40 -6.29 20.23
N ALA A 107 -7.73 -5.16 20.13
CA ALA A 107 -6.40 -4.92 20.69
C ALA A 107 -6.22 -3.44 21.04
N PRO A 108 -5.32 -3.11 21.99
CA PRO A 108 -4.94 -1.74 22.23
C PRO A 108 -4.43 -1.06 20.96
N THR A 109 -4.83 0.19 20.75
CA THR A 109 -4.40 0.99 19.61
C THR A 109 -2.86 0.99 19.49
N PRO A 110 -2.29 0.57 18.37
CA PRO A 110 -0.85 0.57 18.19
C PRO A 110 -0.30 1.99 18.17
N LYS A 111 0.82 2.21 18.87
CA LYS A 111 1.56 3.48 18.86
C LYS A 111 2.74 3.42 17.89
N ARG A 112 3.19 2.23 17.57
CA ARG A 112 4.36 1.96 16.73
C ARG A 112 4.01 0.86 15.75
N ALA A 113 4.04 1.18 14.48
CA ALA A 113 3.79 0.22 13.42
C ALA A 113 4.99 0.15 12.46
N LEU A 114 5.26 -1.02 11.93
CA LEU A 114 6.27 -1.29 10.93
C LEU A 114 5.65 -2.05 9.77
N ASP A 115 5.79 -1.51 8.55
CA ASP A 115 5.58 -2.26 7.30
C ASP A 115 6.97 -2.64 6.79
N LEU A 116 7.32 -3.92 6.88
CA LEU A 116 8.70 -4.39 6.78
C LEU A 116 9.19 -4.55 5.34
N CYS A 117 8.27 -4.80 4.39
CA CYS A 117 8.54 -5.00 2.96
C CYS A 117 7.57 -4.13 2.14
N ALA A 118 7.61 -2.82 2.35
CA ALA A 118 6.52 -1.91 2.10
C ALA A 118 6.32 -1.48 0.63
N ALA A 119 7.38 -1.53 -0.21
CA ALA A 119 7.26 -0.98 -1.56
C ALA A 119 6.27 -1.77 -2.45
N PRO A 120 5.47 -1.04 -3.24
CA PRO A 120 5.53 0.40 -3.55
C PRO A 120 4.77 1.32 -2.56
N GLY A 121 4.13 0.82 -1.47
CA GLY A 121 3.48 1.63 -0.45
C GLY A 121 1.96 1.48 -0.35
N GLY A 122 1.36 0.57 -1.11
CA GLY A 122 -0.09 0.35 -1.10
C GLY A 122 -0.62 -0.07 0.28
N LYS A 123 0.02 -1.05 0.92
CA LYS A 123 -0.37 -1.51 2.26
C LYS A 123 0.04 -0.51 3.35
N SER A 124 1.20 0.15 3.23
CA SER A 124 1.60 1.25 4.14
C SER A 124 0.59 2.38 4.14
N THR A 125 0.18 2.86 2.96
CA THR A 125 -0.84 3.92 2.85
C THR A 125 -2.21 3.46 3.34
N ALA A 126 -2.54 2.16 3.21
CA ALA A 126 -3.73 1.56 3.79
C ALA A 126 -3.69 1.58 5.31
N LEU A 127 -2.58 1.17 5.91
CA LEU A 127 -2.37 1.26 7.36
C LEU A 127 -2.51 2.71 7.86
N LEU A 128 -1.87 3.67 7.20
CA LEU A 128 -1.99 5.10 7.55
C LEU A 128 -3.43 5.59 7.55
N SER A 129 -4.30 5.04 6.71
CA SER A 129 -5.72 5.45 6.65
C SER A 129 -6.54 5.00 7.87
N VAL A 130 -6.09 3.98 8.61
CA VAL A 130 -6.84 3.38 9.71
C VAL A 130 -6.15 3.44 11.07
N LEU A 131 -4.84 3.70 11.07
CA LEU A 131 -4.09 3.90 12.31
C LEU A 131 -4.41 5.26 12.91
N HIS A 132 -4.40 5.32 14.24
CA HIS A 132 -4.61 6.57 14.97
C HIS A 132 -3.48 7.58 14.70
N ASP A 133 -3.79 8.86 14.79
CA ASP A 133 -2.87 9.97 14.46
C ASP A 133 -1.58 10.02 15.29
N ASP A 134 -1.58 9.44 16.48
CA ASP A 134 -0.40 9.33 17.33
C ASP A 134 0.44 8.06 17.09
N CYS A 135 0.00 7.19 16.16
CA CYS A 135 0.78 6.04 15.75
C CYS A 135 1.88 6.43 14.77
N MET A 136 3.12 6.11 15.08
CA MET A 136 4.24 6.24 14.15
C MET A 136 4.31 5.00 13.26
N LEU A 137 4.12 5.17 11.96
CA LEU A 137 4.35 4.11 10.96
C LEU A 137 5.74 4.25 10.34
N VAL A 138 6.54 3.21 10.45
CA VAL A 138 7.80 3.03 9.70
C VAL A 138 7.53 2.13 8.52
N SER A 139 7.73 2.64 7.30
CA SER A 139 7.61 1.87 6.06
C SER A 139 9.00 1.58 5.53
N ASN A 140 9.38 0.31 5.46
CA ASN A 140 10.73 -0.13 5.10
C ASN A 140 10.76 -0.88 3.78
N GLU A 141 11.83 -0.68 3.03
CA GLU A 141 12.13 -1.44 1.81
C GLU A 141 13.65 -1.62 1.66
N PRO A 142 14.15 -2.86 1.60
CA PRO A 142 15.59 -3.10 1.49
C PRO A 142 16.20 -2.72 0.15
N ILE A 143 15.41 -2.73 -0.95
CA ILE A 143 15.89 -2.44 -2.29
C ILE A 143 15.79 -0.94 -2.58
N SER A 144 16.94 -0.28 -2.77
CA SER A 144 17.04 1.18 -2.78
C SER A 144 16.18 1.87 -3.84
N ASN A 145 16.09 1.35 -5.06
CA ASN A 145 15.23 1.94 -6.11
C ASN A 145 13.74 1.80 -5.77
N ARG A 146 13.31 0.69 -5.15
CA ARG A 146 11.95 0.48 -4.67
C ARG A 146 11.65 1.36 -3.47
N ALA A 147 12.62 1.58 -2.58
CA ALA A 147 12.49 2.49 -1.43
C ALA A 147 12.26 3.95 -1.87
N GLN A 148 12.81 4.39 -3.01
CA GLN A 148 12.50 5.72 -3.57
C GLN A 148 11.05 5.83 -4.06
N ILE A 149 10.50 4.77 -4.66
CA ILE A 149 9.09 4.72 -5.07
C ILE A 149 8.17 4.74 -3.83
N LEU A 150 8.55 4.00 -2.79
CA LEU A 150 7.86 4.01 -1.50
C LEU A 150 7.86 5.42 -0.90
N LEU A 151 9.01 6.10 -0.87
CA LEU A 151 9.14 7.47 -0.37
C LEU A 151 8.24 8.44 -1.12
N GLU A 152 8.18 8.34 -2.45
CA GLU A 152 7.26 9.13 -3.28
C GLU A 152 5.80 8.94 -2.84
N ASN A 153 5.35 7.69 -2.75
CA ASN A 153 3.95 7.36 -2.46
C ASN A 153 3.56 7.76 -1.04
N ILE A 154 4.42 7.53 -0.05
CA ILE A 154 4.18 7.96 1.34
C ILE A 154 4.15 9.48 1.45
N THR A 155 5.07 10.19 0.75
CA THR A 155 5.10 11.65 0.73
C THR A 155 3.83 12.23 0.10
N LYS A 156 3.38 11.69 -1.04
CA LYS A 156 2.13 12.09 -1.70
C LYS A 156 0.90 11.82 -0.83
N TRP A 157 0.92 10.72 -0.07
CA TRP A 157 -0.18 10.39 0.86
C TRP A 157 -0.31 11.40 1.98
N GLY A 158 0.81 11.97 2.46
CA GLY A 158 0.85 13.20 3.25
C GLY A 158 0.50 13.05 4.73
N TYR A 159 0.76 11.89 5.34
CA TYR A 159 0.57 11.68 6.78
C TYR A 159 1.84 12.05 7.55
N PRO A 160 1.76 12.92 8.59
CA PRO A 160 2.94 13.45 9.28
C PRO A 160 3.67 12.38 10.11
N ASN A 161 2.95 11.43 10.70
CA ASN A 161 3.50 10.38 11.54
C ASN A 161 3.90 9.15 10.72
N SER A 162 4.62 9.38 9.62
CA SER A 162 5.15 8.34 8.76
C SER A 162 6.63 8.58 8.48
N MET A 163 7.38 7.49 8.32
CA MET A 163 8.80 7.51 8.00
C MET A 163 9.12 6.40 7.02
N VAL A 164 9.99 6.67 6.07
CA VAL A 164 10.49 5.66 5.12
C VAL A 164 11.93 5.32 5.45
N THR A 165 12.23 4.02 5.43
CA THR A 165 13.58 3.49 5.70
C THR A 165 14.02 2.54 4.60
N ASN A 166 15.36 2.38 4.44
CA ASN A 166 15.95 1.50 3.45
C ASN A 166 16.93 0.56 4.14
N ASN A 167 16.42 -0.50 4.75
CA ASN A 167 17.17 -1.42 5.61
C ASN A 167 16.73 -2.86 5.41
N TYR A 168 17.56 -3.81 5.80
CA TYR A 168 17.16 -5.22 5.91
C TYR A 168 16.39 -5.47 7.22
N PRO A 169 15.52 -6.48 7.30
CA PRO A 169 14.78 -6.83 8.54
C PRO A 169 15.67 -6.98 9.77
N ARG A 170 16.82 -7.66 9.62
CA ARG A 170 17.82 -7.85 10.69
C ARG A 170 18.35 -6.54 11.30
N ASP A 171 18.28 -5.43 10.58
CA ASP A 171 18.82 -4.15 11.08
C ASP A 171 17.90 -3.55 12.15
N PHE A 172 16.58 -3.77 12.05
CA PHE A 172 15.63 -3.41 13.11
C PHE A 172 15.86 -4.23 14.38
N ARG A 173 16.11 -5.54 14.25
CA ARG A 173 16.49 -6.40 15.37
C ARG A 173 17.77 -5.92 16.05
N LYS A 174 18.82 -5.61 15.27
CA LYS A 174 20.07 -5.04 15.79
C LYS A 174 19.87 -3.70 16.48
N ALA A 175 18.95 -2.90 15.99
CA ALA A 175 18.57 -1.62 16.59
C ALA A 175 17.77 -1.78 17.89
N LYS A 176 17.35 -2.99 18.26
CA LYS A 176 16.52 -3.31 19.44
C LYS A 176 15.24 -2.45 19.47
N LEU A 177 14.66 -2.21 18.33
CA LEU A 177 13.39 -1.49 18.22
C LEU A 177 12.23 -2.48 18.39
N THR A 178 11.17 -2.01 19.06
CA THR A 178 9.94 -2.79 19.24
C THR A 178 8.74 -2.07 18.66
N PHE A 179 7.86 -2.85 18.05
CA PHE A 179 6.65 -2.36 17.39
C PHE A 179 5.42 -3.09 17.93
N ASP A 180 4.30 -2.40 17.97
CA ASP A 180 3.03 -2.95 18.44
C ASP A 180 2.28 -3.66 17.30
N LEU A 181 2.57 -3.25 16.06
CA LEU A 181 2.06 -3.82 14.83
C LEU A 181 3.22 -3.98 13.84
N ILE A 182 3.36 -5.16 13.26
CA ILE A 182 4.27 -5.40 12.14
C ILE A 182 3.48 -6.02 10.99
N LEU A 183 3.53 -5.40 9.82
CA LEU A 183 3.08 -5.98 8.57
C LEU A 183 4.28 -6.61 7.85
N CYS A 184 4.18 -7.91 7.59
CA CYS A 184 5.12 -8.70 6.81
C CYS A 184 4.44 -9.13 5.50
N ASP A 185 4.34 -8.21 4.54
CA ASP A 185 3.98 -8.52 3.15
C ASP A 185 5.23 -9.02 2.45
N VAL A 186 5.55 -10.28 2.68
CA VAL A 186 6.88 -10.82 2.39
C VAL A 186 7.11 -11.07 0.89
N PRO A 187 8.36 -10.94 0.40
CA PRO A 187 8.70 -11.37 -0.95
C PRO A 187 8.26 -12.83 -1.18
N CYS A 188 7.58 -13.10 -2.28
CA CYS A 188 7.01 -14.40 -2.60
C CYS A 188 7.21 -14.75 -4.07
N SER A 189 6.82 -15.98 -4.47
CA SER A 189 6.93 -16.47 -5.85
C SER A 189 6.05 -15.69 -6.86
N GLY A 190 5.16 -14.82 -6.38
CA GLY A 190 4.45 -13.84 -7.20
C GLY A 190 3.32 -14.39 -8.07
N GLU A 191 2.75 -15.53 -7.74
CA GLU A 191 1.69 -16.21 -8.52
C GLU A 191 0.46 -15.32 -8.76
N GLY A 192 0.11 -14.44 -7.81
CA GLY A 192 -0.97 -13.46 -7.94
C GLY A 192 -0.65 -12.27 -8.84
N MET A 193 0.56 -12.21 -9.39
CA MET A 193 0.95 -11.16 -10.35
C MET A 193 0.77 -11.58 -11.80
N PHE A 194 0.58 -12.87 -12.11
CA PHE A 194 0.58 -13.42 -13.46
C PHE A 194 -0.42 -12.73 -14.40
N ARG A 195 -1.59 -12.34 -13.90
CA ARG A 195 -2.62 -11.65 -14.69
C ARG A 195 -2.26 -10.18 -14.97
N LYS A 196 -1.56 -9.53 -14.05
CA LYS A 196 -1.17 -8.11 -14.14
C LYS A 196 0.12 -7.89 -14.87
N ASP A 197 1.08 -8.78 -14.66
CA ASP A 197 2.42 -8.72 -15.24
C ASP A 197 2.83 -10.12 -15.73
N PRO A 198 2.49 -10.47 -16.98
CA PRO A 198 2.83 -11.75 -17.57
C PRO A 198 4.33 -12.08 -17.58
N ALA A 199 5.22 -11.07 -17.44
CA ALA A 199 6.67 -11.31 -17.36
C ALA A 199 7.03 -12.13 -16.11
N THR A 200 6.27 -12.00 -15.02
CA THR A 200 6.47 -12.74 -13.76
C THR A 200 6.26 -14.24 -13.91
N ILE A 201 5.52 -14.69 -14.93
CA ILE A 201 5.33 -16.11 -15.22
C ILE A 201 6.67 -16.79 -15.53
N GLY A 202 7.56 -16.09 -16.26
CA GLY A 202 8.89 -16.60 -16.60
C GLY A 202 9.86 -16.70 -15.41
N GLU A 203 9.56 -16.02 -14.32
CA GLU A 203 10.36 -16.05 -13.09
C GLU A 203 9.92 -17.15 -12.13
N TRP A 204 8.72 -17.72 -12.34
CA TRP A 204 8.18 -18.75 -11.47
C TRP A 204 8.87 -20.10 -11.70
N SER A 205 9.25 -20.75 -10.62
CA SER A 205 9.73 -22.14 -10.58
C SER A 205 9.59 -22.70 -9.17
N GLN A 206 9.56 -24.03 -9.03
CA GLN A 206 9.58 -24.69 -7.72
C GLN A 206 10.80 -24.27 -6.88
N GLN A 207 11.95 -24.06 -7.53
CA GLN A 207 13.15 -23.55 -6.86
C GLN A 207 12.95 -22.14 -6.32
N ASN A 208 12.26 -21.26 -7.07
CA ASN A 208 11.95 -19.92 -6.61
C ASN A 208 10.96 -19.94 -5.44
N VAL A 209 9.95 -20.81 -5.47
CA VAL A 209 9.05 -21.05 -4.32
C VAL A 209 9.84 -21.45 -3.07
N GLU A 210 10.76 -22.43 -3.20
CA GLU A 210 11.62 -22.86 -2.09
C GLU A 210 12.51 -21.74 -1.53
N LYS A 211 13.09 -20.93 -2.42
CA LYS A 211 13.92 -19.78 -2.03
C LYS A 211 13.09 -18.74 -1.29
N CYS A 212 11.91 -18.39 -1.80
CA CYS A 212 10.99 -17.44 -1.17
C CYS A 212 10.53 -17.95 0.20
N TRP A 213 10.11 -19.21 0.28
CA TRP A 213 9.67 -19.85 1.52
C TRP A 213 10.72 -19.76 2.65
N ARG A 214 12.02 -20.02 2.35
CA ARG A 214 13.10 -19.89 3.34
C ARG A 214 13.32 -18.44 3.74
N LEU A 215 13.38 -17.53 2.76
CA LEU A 215 13.57 -16.10 3.01
C LEU A 215 12.44 -15.52 3.87
N GLN A 216 11.20 -15.95 3.65
CA GLN A 216 10.05 -15.53 4.43
C GLN A 216 10.19 -15.88 5.90
N ARG A 217 10.69 -17.09 6.21
CA ARG A 217 10.98 -17.51 7.61
C ARG A 217 12.07 -16.68 8.26
N GLU A 218 13.12 -16.34 7.53
CA GLU A 218 14.19 -15.45 8.03
C GLU A 218 13.63 -14.06 8.35
N ILE A 219 12.83 -13.49 7.45
CA ILE A 219 12.18 -12.19 7.63
C ILE A 219 11.24 -12.20 8.85
N VAL A 220 10.42 -13.23 8.98
CA VAL A 220 9.47 -13.38 10.10
C VAL A 220 10.21 -13.55 11.41
N ALA A 221 11.30 -14.31 11.45
CA ALA A 221 12.11 -14.47 12.66
C ALA A 221 12.70 -13.14 13.14
N ASP A 222 13.24 -12.34 12.22
CA ASP A 222 13.74 -10.98 12.53
C ASP A 222 12.59 -10.05 13.00
N ALA A 223 11.42 -10.11 12.33
CA ALA A 223 10.23 -9.35 12.69
C ALA A 223 9.70 -9.72 14.08
N TRP A 224 9.71 -11.01 14.42
CA TRP A 224 9.22 -11.51 15.72
C TRP A 224 10.00 -10.96 16.89
N GLU A 225 11.32 -10.83 16.75
CA GLU A 225 12.18 -10.20 17.76
C GLU A 225 11.87 -8.70 17.96
N CYS A 226 11.36 -8.06 16.91
CA CYS A 226 10.95 -6.65 16.94
C CYS A 226 9.47 -6.46 17.34
N LEU A 227 8.68 -7.53 17.45
CA LEU A 227 7.29 -7.46 17.84
C LEU A 227 7.17 -7.42 19.36
N ALA A 228 6.46 -6.41 19.88
CA ALA A 228 6.20 -6.28 21.32
C ALA A 228 5.33 -7.46 21.82
N PRO A 229 5.44 -7.88 23.10
CA PRO A 229 4.45 -8.76 23.72
C PRO A 229 3.04 -8.18 23.57
N GLY A 230 2.04 -8.98 23.22
CA GLY A 230 0.69 -8.52 22.89
C GLY A 230 0.55 -7.83 21.52
N GLY A 231 1.64 -7.67 20.77
CA GLY A 231 1.65 -7.06 19.46
C GLY A 231 1.06 -7.94 18.37
N LEU A 232 0.67 -7.30 17.26
CA LEU A 232 0.04 -7.91 16.10
C LEU A 232 1.05 -8.04 14.95
N LEU A 233 1.25 -9.24 14.44
CA LEU A 233 1.90 -9.53 13.16
C LEU A 233 0.83 -9.80 12.11
N ILE A 234 0.86 -9.09 10.98
CA ILE A 234 0.08 -9.42 9.79
C ILE A 234 1.04 -10.04 8.78
N TYR A 235 0.90 -11.34 8.55
CA TYR A 235 1.66 -12.07 7.53
C TYR A 235 0.88 -12.11 6.24
N SER A 236 1.46 -11.73 5.10
CA SER A 236 0.79 -11.80 3.80
C SER A 236 1.73 -12.13 2.65
N THR A 237 1.18 -12.77 1.64
CA THR A 237 1.82 -13.05 0.34
C THR A 237 0.81 -12.82 -0.79
N CYS A 238 1.30 -12.68 -2.02
CA CYS A 238 0.45 -12.70 -3.22
C CYS A 238 0.59 -14.02 -4.00
N THR A 239 0.66 -15.16 -3.31
CA THR A 239 0.83 -16.48 -3.93
C THR A 239 -0.26 -17.47 -3.48
N PHE A 240 -0.40 -18.60 -4.17
CA PHE A 240 -1.47 -19.58 -3.92
C PHE A 240 -0.96 -20.89 -3.34
N ASN A 241 0.35 -21.18 -3.40
CA ASN A 241 0.90 -22.42 -2.91
C ASN A 241 0.85 -22.52 -1.37
N LEU A 242 0.84 -23.76 -0.85
CA LEU A 242 0.76 -24.02 0.58
C LEU A 242 2.05 -23.68 1.33
N LYS A 243 3.21 -23.84 0.67
CA LYS A 243 4.52 -23.66 1.32
C LYS A 243 4.72 -22.26 1.84
N GLU A 244 4.48 -21.27 0.98
CA GLU A 244 4.64 -19.87 1.32
C GLU A 244 3.49 -19.34 2.19
N ASN A 245 2.40 -20.06 2.30
CA ASN A 245 1.17 -19.68 2.97
C ASN A 245 0.96 -20.44 4.28
N GLU A 246 0.08 -21.45 4.29
CA GLU A 246 -0.28 -22.18 5.52
C GLU A 246 0.89 -22.86 6.20
N GLU A 247 1.85 -23.40 5.46
CA GLU A 247 3.02 -24.04 6.07
C GLU A 247 3.91 -23.04 6.80
N ASN A 248 3.99 -21.80 6.31
CA ASN A 248 4.68 -20.73 7.02
C ASN A 248 3.90 -20.27 8.26
N VAL A 249 2.58 -20.14 8.17
CA VAL A 249 1.76 -19.81 9.35
C VAL A 249 1.86 -20.93 10.38
N ARG A 250 1.78 -22.19 9.98
CA ARG A 250 1.97 -23.35 10.87
C ARG A 250 3.33 -23.30 11.55
N TRP A 251 4.39 -23.04 10.80
CA TRP A 251 5.73 -22.89 11.35
C TRP A 251 5.82 -21.74 12.36
N ILE A 252 5.17 -20.59 12.10
CA ILE A 252 5.12 -19.47 13.07
C ILE A 252 4.45 -19.92 14.37
N LEU A 253 3.30 -20.58 14.28
CA LEU A 253 2.52 -21.02 15.45
C LEU A 253 3.23 -22.12 16.26
N GLU A 254 4.06 -22.96 15.61
CA GLU A 254 4.83 -24.02 16.26
C GLU A 254 6.14 -23.54 16.88
N ASN A 255 6.77 -22.49 16.37
CA ASN A 255 8.10 -22.05 16.79
C ASN A 255 8.09 -20.80 17.67
N PHE A 256 6.99 -20.07 17.72
CA PHE A 256 6.86 -18.85 18.51
C PHE A 256 5.66 -18.92 19.45
N ASP A 257 5.67 -18.11 20.51
CA ASP A 257 4.51 -17.96 21.39
C ASP A 257 3.45 -17.08 20.72
N ALA A 258 2.75 -17.69 19.79
CA ALA A 258 1.87 -17.05 18.81
C ALA A 258 0.44 -17.58 18.88
N GLU A 259 -0.51 -16.75 18.45
CA GLU A 259 -1.93 -17.08 18.30
C GLU A 259 -2.45 -16.47 17.01
N ALA A 260 -3.03 -17.28 16.12
CA ALA A 260 -3.74 -16.77 14.94
C ALA A 260 -5.12 -16.24 15.35
N LEU A 261 -5.45 -15.03 14.89
CA LEU A 261 -6.69 -14.34 15.24
C LEU A 261 -7.76 -14.58 14.17
N ASP A 262 -8.96 -14.87 14.62
CA ASP A 262 -10.12 -14.92 13.74
C ASP A 262 -10.62 -13.51 13.44
N ILE A 263 -10.64 -13.16 12.15
CA ILE A 263 -11.11 -11.86 11.65
C ILE A 263 -12.50 -12.06 11.05
N PRO A 264 -13.52 -11.37 11.54
CA PRO A 264 -14.88 -11.51 11.02
C PRO A 264 -14.95 -11.24 9.52
N THR A 265 -15.58 -12.12 8.77
CA THR A 265 -15.82 -11.96 7.32
C THR A 265 -17.26 -12.26 6.99
N ASP A 266 -17.81 -11.54 6.01
CA ASP A 266 -19.13 -11.87 5.47
C ASP A 266 -18.99 -12.99 4.42
N PRO A 267 -19.82 -14.05 4.47
CA PRO A 267 -19.78 -15.13 3.49
C PRO A 267 -19.93 -14.66 2.03
N SER A 268 -20.64 -13.55 1.80
CA SER A 268 -20.81 -12.96 0.45
C SER A 268 -19.51 -12.46 -0.16
N TRP A 269 -18.48 -12.24 0.63
CA TRP A 269 -17.16 -11.83 0.13
C TRP A 269 -16.41 -12.96 -0.57
N ASN A 270 -16.86 -14.20 -0.40
CA ASN A 270 -16.26 -15.39 -0.99
C ASN A 270 -14.75 -15.53 -0.68
N ILE A 271 -14.33 -15.12 0.53
CA ILE A 271 -12.96 -15.32 1.00
C ILE A 271 -12.81 -16.79 1.41
N THR A 272 -11.77 -17.43 0.90
CA THR A 272 -11.50 -18.84 1.18
C THR A 272 -10.63 -18.96 2.43
N GLY A 273 -10.90 -19.93 3.31
CA GLY A 273 -10.04 -20.30 4.43
C GLY A 273 -8.82 -21.13 4.02
N SER A 274 -8.28 -21.91 4.96
CA SER A 274 -7.15 -22.81 4.71
C SER A 274 -7.46 -23.85 3.63
N LEU A 275 -6.47 -24.11 2.78
CA LEU A 275 -6.46 -25.23 1.82
C LEU A 275 -5.51 -26.34 2.25
N LEU A 276 -4.80 -26.20 3.36
CA LEU A 276 -3.95 -27.24 3.94
C LEU A 276 -4.80 -28.19 4.78
N GLU A 277 -4.82 -29.46 4.41
CA GLU A 277 -5.56 -30.49 5.14
C GLU A 277 -5.12 -30.54 6.62
N GLY A 278 -6.09 -30.60 7.53
CA GLY A 278 -5.87 -30.64 8.97
C GLY A 278 -5.37 -29.35 9.60
N PHE A 279 -5.21 -28.27 8.84
CA PHE A 279 -4.81 -26.95 9.37
C PHE A 279 -6.03 -26.08 9.61
N THR A 280 -6.33 -25.77 10.88
CA THR A 280 -7.56 -25.11 11.32
C THR A 280 -7.35 -23.65 11.78
N ALA A 281 -6.11 -23.16 11.80
CA ALA A 281 -5.86 -21.78 12.17
C ALA A 281 -6.51 -20.82 11.16
N PRO A 282 -7.09 -19.69 11.60
CA PRO A 282 -7.74 -18.74 10.72
C PRO A 282 -6.74 -18.10 9.77
N VAL A 283 -7.00 -18.27 8.48
CA VAL A 283 -6.27 -17.67 7.37
C VAL A 283 -7.26 -17.26 6.28
N TYR A 284 -6.88 -16.29 5.44
CA TYR A 284 -7.76 -15.68 4.46
C TYR A 284 -7.08 -15.69 3.08
N ARG A 285 -7.75 -16.36 2.12
CA ARG A 285 -7.31 -16.47 0.74
C ARG A 285 -8.26 -15.76 -0.19
N PHE A 286 -7.72 -14.85 -0.97
CA PHE A 286 -8.40 -14.18 -2.05
C PHE A 286 -7.96 -14.82 -3.35
N ILE A 287 -8.84 -15.55 -4.00
CA ILE A 287 -8.53 -16.35 -5.17
C ILE A 287 -9.29 -15.80 -6.38
N PRO A 288 -8.60 -15.39 -7.48
CA PRO A 288 -9.26 -14.98 -8.71
C PRO A 288 -10.32 -15.98 -9.19
N GLY A 289 -11.45 -15.48 -9.71
CA GLY A 289 -12.59 -16.30 -10.12
C GLY A 289 -13.48 -16.79 -8.97
N ILE A 290 -13.06 -16.60 -7.71
CA ILE A 290 -13.83 -16.89 -6.49
C ILE A 290 -14.12 -15.61 -5.73
N THR A 291 -13.06 -14.91 -5.33
CA THR A 291 -13.13 -13.55 -4.80
C THR A 291 -12.80 -12.57 -5.91
N ARG A 292 -13.46 -11.42 -5.97
CA ARG A 292 -13.17 -10.36 -6.97
C ARG A 292 -11.85 -9.66 -6.64
N SER A 293 -10.73 -10.30 -6.97
CA SER A 293 -9.37 -9.88 -6.62
C SER A 293 -8.32 -10.52 -7.53
N GLU A 294 -7.05 -10.18 -7.31
CA GLU A 294 -5.91 -10.73 -8.07
C GLU A 294 -5.09 -11.75 -7.27
N GLY A 295 -5.36 -11.89 -6.01
CA GLY A 295 -4.70 -12.87 -5.15
C GLY A 295 -4.01 -12.25 -3.95
N LEU A 296 -4.36 -12.78 -2.79
CA LEU A 296 -3.74 -12.49 -1.51
C LEU A 296 -3.93 -13.70 -0.61
N PHE A 297 -2.92 -14.01 0.16
CA PHE A 297 -3.02 -14.79 1.38
C PHE A 297 -2.67 -13.89 2.56
N VAL A 298 -3.44 -13.96 3.64
CA VAL A 298 -3.15 -13.18 4.85
C VAL A 298 -3.58 -13.93 6.11
N CYS A 299 -2.78 -13.75 7.18
CA CYS A 299 -3.05 -14.22 8.53
C CYS A 299 -2.71 -13.12 9.53
N ALA A 300 -3.60 -12.87 10.48
CA ALA A 300 -3.37 -11.99 11.63
C ALA A 300 -2.89 -12.83 12.82
N ILE A 301 -1.74 -12.52 13.38
CA ILE A 301 -1.07 -13.33 14.42
C ILE A 301 -0.71 -12.42 15.60
N ARG A 302 -1.15 -12.77 16.79
CA ARG A 302 -0.81 -12.08 18.04
C ARG A 302 0.38 -12.76 18.72
N LYS A 303 1.36 -12.00 19.14
CA LYS A 303 2.40 -12.44 20.07
C LYS A 303 1.82 -12.46 21.48
N ARG A 304 1.84 -13.60 22.18
CA ARG A 304 1.31 -13.65 23.55
C ARG A 304 2.16 -12.81 24.50
N GLY A 305 1.56 -12.40 25.60
CA GLY A 305 2.18 -11.56 26.64
C GLY A 305 1.55 -10.19 26.80
N THR A 306 1.98 -9.46 27.81
CA THR A 306 1.46 -8.12 28.13
C THR A 306 2.40 -7.04 27.59
N ARG A 307 1.83 -6.05 26.94
CA ARG A 307 2.54 -4.92 26.35
C ARG A 307 3.13 -4.02 27.42
N ASN A 308 4.40 -3.64 27.27
CA ASN A 308 5.04 -2.57 28.03
C ASN A 308 4.93 -1.25 27.26
N GLU A 309 4.59 -0.17 27.98
CA GLU A 309 4.55 1.18 27.39
C GLU A 309 5.99 1.69 27.19
N ASP A 310 6.51 1.55 25.99
CA ASP A 310 7.76 2.21 25.55
C ASP A 310 7.42 3.15 24.36
N THR A 311 8.00 4.33 24.32
CA THR A 311 7.69 5.34 23.29
C THR A 311 8.79 5.35 22.22
N LEU A 312 8.42 4.98 21.00
CA LEU A 312 9.25 5.19 19.82
C LEU A 312 8.92 6.56 19.24
N THR A 313 9.87 7.47 19.22
CA THR A 313 9.74 8.79 18.61
C THR A 313 10.49 8.83 17.28
N LYS A 314 10.07 9.74 16.39
CA LYS A 314 10.77 10.02 15.14
C LYS A 314 12.25 10.35 15.40
N GLU A 315 12.52 11.17 16.41
CA GLU A 315 13.87 11.54 16.82
C GLU A 315 14.73 10.34 17.30
N LYS A 316 14.13 9.37 18.01
CA LYS A 316 14.81 8.15 18.43
C LYS A 316 15.20 7.29 17.22
N LEU A 317 14.31 7.20 16.21
CA LEU A 317 14.58 6.49 14.96
C LEU A 317 15.70 7.16 14.16
N GLU A 318 15.65 8.48 13.96
CA GLU A 318 16.65 9.24 13.21
C GLU A 318 18.05 9.17 13.88
N LYS A 319 18.12 9.12 15.21
CA LYS A 319 19.34 8.95 15.97
C LYS A 319 19.88 7.52 15.99
N THR A 320 19.12 6.54 15.48
CA THR A 320 19.53 5.14 15.45
C THR A 320 20.54 4.91 14.31
N ARG A 321 21.80 4.89 14.62
CA ARG A 321 22.95 4.88 13.67
C ARG A 321 22.94 3.69 12.68
N CYS A 322 22.26 2.59 13.00
CA CYS A 322 22.21 1.41 12.13
C CYS A 322 21.04 1.45 11.14
N LEU A 323 20.15 2.45 11.20
CA LEU A 323 19.05 2.59 10.26
C LEU A 323 19.28 3.73 9.28
N LYS A 324 19.09 3.44 8.00
CA LYS A 324 19.07 4.43 6.94
C LYS A 324 17.64 4.93 6.77
N VAL A 325 17.38 6.14 7.25
CA VAL A 325 16.13 6.87 7.07
C VAL A 325 16.21 7.68 5.78
N LEU A 326 15.13 7.68 5.01
CA LEU A 326 14.99 8.50 3.80
C LEU A 326 14.26 9.79 4.13
N ASP A 327 14.88 10.92 3.81
CA ASP A 327 14.33 12.24 4.10
C ASP A 327 13.57 12.81 2.88
N PRO A 328 12.24 13.02 2.99
CA PRO A 328 11.46 13.64 1.92
C PRO A 328 11.77 15.13 1.71
N SER A 329 12.39 15.83 2.67
CA SER A 329 12.70 17.27 2.56
C SER A 329 13.64 17.59 1.40
N ASN A 330 14.44 16.61 0.98
CA ASN A 330 15.29 16.71 -0.21
C ASN A 330 14.49 16.66 -1.53
N LEU A 331 13.23 16.21 -1.48
CA LEU A 331 12.37 16.04 -2.65
C LEU A 331 11.40 17.20 -2.82
N LEU A 332 10.81 17.68 -1.73
CA LEU A 332 9.88 18.80 -1.71
C LEU A 332 10.31 19.78 -0.61
N PRO A 333 10.45 21.08 -0.91
CA PRO A 333 10.55 22.06 0.15
C PRO A 333 9.31 21.92 1.06
N PRO A 334 9.44 22.15 2.37
CA PRO A 334 8.33 22.02 3.30
C PRO A 334 7.11 22.76 2.73
N SER A 335 6.05 22.04 2.43
CA SER A 335 4.77 22.63 2.05
C SER A 335 4.21 23.28 3.32
N SER A 336 4.63 24.51 3.60
CA SER A 336 4.07 25.27 4.69
C SER A 336 2.61 25.55 4.37
N ILE A 337 1.72 25.25 5.29
CA ILE A 337 0.27 25.57 5.23
C ILE A 337 0.08 27.09 4.95
N LEU A 338 1.10 27.91 5.21
CA LEU A 338 1.12 29.36 5.07
C LEU A 338 1.53 29.86 3.67
N LEU A 339 1.98 28.98 2.75
CA LEU A 339 2.34 29.41 1.40
C LEU A 339 1.10 29.79 0.59
N PRO A 340 1.17 30.88 -0.21
CA PRO A 340 0.10 31.25 -1.13
C PRO A 340 -0.27 30.07 -2.04
N ARG A 341 -1.58 29.83 -2.22
CA ARG A 341 -2.12 28.76 -3.06
C ARG A 341 -2.61 29.35 -4.37
N ILE A 342 -2.14 28.83 -5.48
CA ILE A 342 -2.51 29.27 -6.82
C ILE A 342 -3.21 28.10 -7.50
N ASN A 343 -4.51 28.25 -7.73
CA ASN A 343 -5.30 27.23 -8.41
C ASN A 343 -5.12 27.37 -9.91
N ILE A 344 -4.85 26.26 -10.57
CA ILE A 344 -4.66 26.18 -12.02
C ILE A 344 -5.68 25.20 -12.63
N ASP A 345 -5.89 25.34 -13.93
CA ASP A 345 -6.77 24.45 -14.70
C ASP A 345 -6.08 23.13 -15.05
N TYR A 346 -6.82 22.21 -15.69
CA TYR A 346 -6.33 20.88 -16.04
C TYR A 346 -5.12 20.90 -17.00
N PRO A 347 -5.13 21.67 -18.14
CA PRO A 347 -3.98 21.77 -19.02
C PRO A 347 -2.73 22.29 -18.31
N GLU A 348 -2.85 23.29 -17.43
CA GLU A 348 -1.73 23.83 -16.66
C GLU A 348 -1.24 22.83 -15.59
N ALA A 349 -2.15 22.07 -14.98
CA ALA A 349 -1.79 21.01 -14.05
C ALA A 349 -0.93 19.92 -14.73
N LEU A 350 -1.28 19.51 -15.95
CA LEU A 350 -0.46 18.57 -16.72
C LEU A 350 0.93 19.16 -17.07
N LYS A 351 1.02 20.44 -17.48
CA LYS A 351 2.31 21.14 -17.68
C LYS A 351 3.13 21.12 -16.40
N TYR A 352 2.51 21.46 -15.27
CA TYR A 352 3.16 21.43 -13.97
C TYR A 352 3.71 20.02 -13.65
N LEU A 353 2.90 18.99 -13.77
CA LEU A 353 3.30 17.60 -13.49
C LEU A 353 4.38 17.07 -14.45
N ARG A 354 4.54 17.68 -15.63
CA ARG A 354 5.66 17.42 -16.55
C ARG A 354 6.93 18.19 -16.21
N GLY A 355 6.84 19.13 -15.26
CA GLY A 355 7.98 19.93 -14.82
C GLY A 355 8.20 21.19 -15.66
N GLU A 356 7.20 21.63 -16.42
CA GLU A 356 7.23 22.87 -17.20
C GLU A 356 7.04 24.09 -16.28
N ALA A 357 7.59 25.22 -16.69
CA ALA A 357 7.34 26.48 -16.00
C ALA A 357 5.91 26.96 -16.30
N LEU A 358 5.30 27.64 -15.32
CA LEU A 358 3.96 28.22 -15.43
C LEU A 358 4.01 29.74 -15.53
N ILE A 359 3.00 30.32 -16.17
CA ILE A 359 2.70 31.75 -16.09
C ILE A 359 1.56 31.91 -15.10
N LEU A 360 1.83 32.57 -13.97
CA LEU A 360 0.83 32.77 -12.93
C LEU A 360 0.16 34.15 -13.05
N PRO A 361 -1.01 34.36 -12.42
CA PRO A 361 -1.65 35.67 -12.36
C PRO A 361 -0.68 36.76 -11.89
N ALA A 362 -0.81 37.99 -12.43
CA ALA A 362 0.15 39.10 -12.21
C ALA A 362 0.23 39.54 -10.75
N ASP A 363 -0.81 39.35 -9.97
CA ASP A 363 -0.93 39.62 -8.54
C ASP A 363 -0.35 38.54 -7.63
N THR A 364 0.15 37.44 -8.22
CA THR A 364 0.75 36.33 -7.45
C THR A 364 2.03 36.82 -6.74
N PRO A 365 2.14 36.62 -5.41
CA PRO A 365 3.35 37.00 -4.66
C PRO A 365 4.61 36.34 -5.22
N ARG A 366 5.73 37.10 -5.26
CA ARG A 366 7.04 36.50 -5.58
C ARG A 366 7.51 35.56 -4.47
N GLY A 367 8.25 34.53 -4.83
CA GLY A 367 8.77 33.53 -3.90
C GLY A 367 8.14 32.13 -4.11
N ILE A 368 8.16 31.32 -3.07
CA ILE A 368 7.59 29.98 -3.11
C ILE A 368 6.07 30.07 -2.96
N VAL A 369 5.35 29.40 -3.86
CA VAL A 369 3.89 29.26 -3.84
C VAL A 369 3.53 27.80 -3.99
N ASN A 370 2.36 27.40 -3.49
CA ASN A 370 1.77 26.08 -3.73
C ASN A 370 0.88 26.11 -4.98
N ILE A 371 1.17 25.30 -5.94
CA ILE A 371 0.30 25.05 -7.09
C ILE A 371 -0.79 24.08 -6.65
N THR A 372 -2.05 24.44 -6.92
CA THR A 372 -3.21 23.61 -6.59
C THR A 372 -4.06 23.33 -7.84
N TYR A 373 -4.70 22.18 -7.83
CA TYR A 373 -5.72 21.82 -8.82
C TYR A 373 -6.99 21.45 -8.06
N LYS A 374 -8.12 22.05 -8.41
CA LYS A 374 -9.39 21.92 -7.65
C LYS A 374 -9.19 22.14 -6.14
N GLY A 375 -8.34 23.11 -5.77
CA GLY A 375 -8.01 23.43 -4.37
C GLY A 375 -7.05 22.47 -3.67
N ILE A 376 -6.68 21.35 -4.30
CA ILE A 376 -5.74 20.37 -3.74
C ILE A 376 -4.31 20.68 -4.18
N VAL A 377 -3.38 20.65 -3.24
CA VAL A 377 -1.95 20.96 -3.50
C VAL A 377 -1.33 19.84 -4.34
N LEU A 378 -0.75 20.25 -5.48
CA LEU A 378 0.09 19.38 -6.34
C LEU A 378 1.56 19.47 -5.90
N GLY A 379 2.02 20.66 -5.55
CA GLY A 379 3.39 20.88 -5.11
C GLY A 379 3.83 22.35 -5.25
N PRO A 380 5.11 22.66 -4.91
CA PRO A 380 5.62 24.01 -4.90
C PRO A 380 6.11 24.49 -6.28
N ALA A 381 6.06 25.83 -6.49
CA ALA A 381 6.73 26.52 -7.57
C ALA A 381 7.38 27.79 -7.03
N LYS A 382 8.41 28.31 -7.69
CA LYS A 382 9.07 29.59 -7.34
C LYS A 382 8.66 30.67 -8.35
N ASN A 383 7.76 31.57 -7.95
CA ASN A 383 7.34 32.69 -8.76
C ASN A 383 8.47 33.75 -8.77
N ILE A 384 8.97 34.10 -9.96
CA ILE A 384 9.99 35.13 -10.18
C ILE A 384 9.40 36.39 -10.83
N GLY A 385 8.09 36.45 -11.02
CA GLY A 385 7.34 37.58 -11.55
C GLY A 385 6.82 37.35 -12.97
N ASN A 386 7.68 37.07 -13.92
CA ASN A 386 7.29 36.80 -15.31
C ASN A 386 6.98 35.31 -15.58
N ARG A 387 7.38 34.44 -14.69
CA ARG A 387 7.10 33.00 -14.71
C ARG A 387 7.27 32.38 -13.33
N ALA A 388 6.73 31.19 -13.12
CA ALA A 388 7.01 30.35 -11.96
C ALA A 388 7.87 29.15 -12.37
N ASN A 389 9.05 29.03 -11.75
CA ASN A 389 9.93 27.89 -11.95
C ASN A 389 9.34 26.69 -11.21
N ASN A 390 9.22 25.59 -11.89
CA ASN A 390 8.67 24.36 -11.36
C ASN A 390 9.63 23.67 -10.38
N LEU A 391 9.15 23.37 -9.17
CA LEU A 391 9.91 22.66 -8.13
C LEU A 391 9.41 21.22 -7.92
N TYR A 392 8.53 20.73 -8.79
CA TYR A 392 8.05 19.35 -8.73
C TYR A 392 9.22 18.37 -8.97
N PRO A 393 9.38 17.31 -8.13
CA PRO A 393 10.52 16.41 -8.21
C PRO A 393 10.68 15.79 -9.59
N LYS A 394 11.89 15.80 -10.12
CA LYS A 394 12.16 15.27 -11.47
C LYS A 394 11.76 13.80 -11.63
N ALA A 395 11.95 12.99 -10.58
CA ALA A 395 11.62 11.57 -10.60
C ALA A 395 10.10 11.32 -10.70
N TRP A 396 9.26 12.25 -10.24
CA TRP A 396 7.81 12.11 -10.18
C TRP A 396 7.07 12.63 -11.41
N ARG A 397 7.80 13.24 -12.36
CA ARG A 397 7.23 13.91 -13.53
C ARG A 397 6.62 12.92 -14.52
N ILE A 398 5.52 13.34 -15.12
CA ILE A 398 4.96 12.66 -16.29
C ILE A 398 5.96 12.75 -17.44
N LYS A 399 6.37 11.60 -17.98
CA LYS A 399 7.44 11.53 -19.01
C LYS A 399 6.91 11.51 -20.44
N THR A 400 5.62 11.16 -20.64
CA THR A 400 5.05 11.09 -21.99
C THR A 400 4.79 12.48 -22.57
N THR A 401 4.95 12.58 -23.89
CA THR A 401 4.62 13.78 -24.68
C THR A 401 3.19 13.77 -25.19
N HIS A 402 2.54 12.60 -25.24
CA HIS A 402 1.17 12.47 -25.70
C HIS A 402 0.23 12.74 -24.52
N LEU A 403 -0.42 13.90 -24.55
CA LEU A 403 -1.41 14.30 -23.54
C LEU A 403 -2.81 13.98 -24.05
N PRO A 404 -3.75 13.62 -23.16
CA PRO A 404 -5.16 13.43 -23.54
C PRO A 404 -5.77 14.77 -23.96
N ALA A 405 -6.70 14.70 -24.92
CA ALA A 405 -7.45 15.89 -25.38
C ALA A 405 -8.51 16.33 -24.35
N GLU A 406 -8.99 15.39 -23.55
CA GLU A 406 -10.03 15.60 -22.56
C GLU A 406 -9.49 15.40 -21.15
N GLU A 407 -10.12 16.04 -20.16
CA GLU A 407 -9.79 15.87 -18.76
C GLU A 407 -10.05 14.42 -18.30
N VAL A 408 -9.01 13.77 -17.76
CA VAL A 408 -9.13 12.46 -17.14
C VAL A 408 -9.67 12.66 -15.72
N LYS A 409 -10.89 12.20 -15.47
CA LYS A 409 -11.57 12.25 -14.17
C LYS A 409 -11.77 10.84 -13.62
N ILE A 410 -11.10 10.51 -12.52
CA ILE A 410 -11.30 9.25 -11.80
C ILE A 410 -12.24 9.47 -10.62
N ILE A 411 -12.02 10.54 -9.89
CA ILE A 411 -12.84 11.02 -8.80
C ILE A 411 -13.28 12.45 -9.12
N ASP A 412 -14.51 12.80 -8.78
CA ASP A 412 -15.01 14.18 -8.93
C ASP A 412 -15.01 14.87 -7.57
N ILE A 413 -14.37 16.03 -7.53
CA ILE A 413 -14.34 16.93 -6.37
C ILE A 413 -15.18 18.12 -6.75
N GLN A 414 -16.36 18.24 -6.15
CA GLN A 414 -17.25 19.40 -6.33
C GLN A 414 -16.81 20.57 -5.45
#